data_96f7ea268e954070e9e84c55b42054af
#
_entry.id   96f7ea268e954070e9e84c55b42054af
#
_cell.length_a   1.000
_cell.length_b   1.000
_cell.length_c   1.000
_cell.angle_alpha   90.00
_cell.angle_beta   90.00
_cell.angle_gamma   90.00
#
_symmetry.space_group_name_H-M   'P 1'
#
loop_
_entity.id
_entity.type
_entity.pdbx_description
1 polymer ?
#
loop_
_entity_poly.entity_id
_entity_poly.type
_entity_poly.pdbx_seq_one_letter_code
_entity_poly.pdbx_strand_id
1 'polypeptide(L)'
;QVLVQTLLREGHAVAAVSGGFVQVLEPLAAKLELTRSAANTLEVEDGVLTGRVTGRVVDRTAKAELTEQWARELGVDPEDVMVVGDGANDIDMARLAGLSVAYRAKPALREVADTQLNIPNLDALRFFMDL
;
A
#
# COMPACT_ATOMS: atom_id res chain seq x y z
N GLN A 1 9.94 10.19 0.07
CA GLN A 1 11.16 9.58 0.64
C GLN A 1 11.33 9.97 2.11
N VAL A 2 11.34 11.28 2.44
CA VAL A 2 11.56 11.75 3.83
C VAL A 2 10.53 11.18 4.83
N LEU A 3 9.25 11.15 4.46
CA LEU A 3 8.20 10.57 5.31
C LEU A 3 8.48 9.09 5.63
N VAL A 4 8.78 8.28 4.62
CA VAL A 4 9.07 6.84 4.80
C VAL A 4 10.27 6.64 5.72
N GLN A 5 11.35 7.38 5.51
CA GLN A 5 12.54 7.31 6.36
C GLN A 5 12.25 7.73 7.81
N THR A 6 11.40 8.73 8.00
CA THR A 6 10.98 9.16 9.34
C THR A 6 10.19 8.05 10.03
N LEU A 7 9.20 7.47 9.35
CA LEU A 7 8.39 6.38 9.88
C LEU A 7 9.25 5.17 10.29
N LEU A 8 10.16 4.75 9.42
CA LEU A 8 11.06 3.62 9.72
C LEU A 8 11.96 3.90 10.93
N ARG A 9 12.48 5.12 11.06
CA ARG A 9 13.30 5.52 12.23
C ARG A 9 12.51 5.53 13.53
N GLU A 10 11.23 5.90 13.47
CA GLU A 10 10.32 5.88 14.63
C GLU A 10 9.80 4.46 14.96
N GLY A 11 10.26 3.44 14.23
CA GLY A 11 9.91 2.05 14.49
C GLY A 11 8.62 1.57 13.80
N HIS A 12 8.03 2.38 12.92
CA HIS A 12 6.90 1.94 12.13
C HIS A 12 7.32 1.04 10.98
N ALA A 13 6.49 0.08 10.62
CA ALA A 13 6.60 -0.67 9.38
C ALA A 13 5.93 0.12 8.25
N VAL A 14 6.55 0.14 7.08
CA VAL A 14 5.99 0.79 5.88
C VAL A 14 5.93 -0.24 4.77
N ALA A 15 4.76 -0.42 4.19
CA ALA A 15 4.53 -1.39 3.14
C ALA A 15 3.83 -0.77 1.93
N ALA A 16 4.02 -1.37 0.76
CA ALA A 16 3.32 -1.01 -0.46
C ALA A 16 2.70 -2.23 -1.12
N VAL A 17 1.44 -2.11 -1.50
CA VAL A 17 0.73 -3.12 -2.28
C VAL A 17 0.12 -2.47 -3.52
N SER A 18 0.35 -3.04 -4.69
CA SER A 18 -0.02 -2.44 -5.96
C SER A 18 -0.65 -3.44 -6.92
N GLY A 19 -1.68 -3.01 -7.64
CA GLY A 19 -2.18 -3.72 -8.81
C GLY A 19 -1.29 -3.56 -10.05
N GLY A 20 -0.21 -2.79 -9.97
CA GLY A 20 0.83 -2.69 -10.99
C GLY A 20 1.79 -3.88 -10.95
N PHE A 21 3.06 -3.67 -11.30
CA PHE A 21 4.01 -4.76 -11.51
C PHE A 21 5.24 -4.65 -10.63
N VAL A 22 5.76 -5.82 -10.18
CA VAL A 22 6.96 -5.92 -9.35
C VAL A 22 8.18 -5.30 -10.03
N GLN A 23 8.28 -5.38 -11.34
CA GLN A 23 9.37 -4.79 -12.11
C GLN A 23 9.48 -3.26 -11.94
N VAL A 24 8.37 -2.61 -11.57
CA VAL A 24 8.32 -1.18 -11.25
C VAL A 24 8.42 -0.95 -9.74
N LEU A 25 7.71 -1.76 -8.97
CA LEU A 25 7.62 -1.56 -7.51
C LEU A 25 8.89 -1.95 -6.76
N GLU A 26 9.54 -3.05 -7.12
CA GLU A 26 10.72 -3.55 -6.39
C GLU A 26 11.88 -2.54 -6.33
N PRO A 27 12.28 -1.89 -7.44
CA PRO A 27 13.35 -0.89 -7.37
C PRO A 27 13.00 0.29 -6.44
N LEU A 28 11.73 0.69 -6.42
CA LEU A 28 11.24 1.74 -5.55
C LEU A 28 11.19 1.28 -4.09
N ALA A 29 10.69 0.09 -3.83
CA ALA A 29 10.63 -0.50 -2.50
C ALA A 29 12.02 -0.64 -1.89
N ALA A 30 13.00 -1.11 -2.67
CA ALA A 30 14.39 -1.20 -2.24
C ALA A 30 14.98 0.18 -1.94
N LYS A 31 14.78 1.16 -2.81
CA LYS A 31 15.26 2.54 -2.62
C LYS A 31 14.67 3.22 -1.37
N LEU A 32 13.42 2.91 -1.05
CA LEU A 32 12.73 3.44 0.12
C LEU A 32 12.90 2.58 1.37
N GLU A 33 13.54 1.42 1.26
CA GLU A 33 13.73 0.46 2.35
C GLU A 33 12.40 0.00 2.98
N LEU A 34 11.37 -0.23 2.12
CA LEU A 34 10.06 -0.66 2.60
C LEU A 34 10.14 -2.00 3.32
N THR A 35 9.37 -2.14 4.39
CA THR A 35 9.31 -3.36 5.21
C THR A 35 8.72 -4.54 4.43
N ARG A 36 7.71 -4.27 3.60
CA ARG A 36 7.03 -5.24 2.73
C ARG A 36 6.60 -4.58 1.44
N SER A 37 6.54 -5.36 0.36
CA SER A 37 5.93 -4.92 -0.89
C SER A 37 5.34 -6.09 -1.66
N ALA A 38 4.27 -5.86 -2.41
CA ALA A 38 3.66 -6.84 -3.30
C ALA A 38 3.01 -6.14 -4.50
N ALA A 39 3.15 -6.76 -5.66
CA ALA A 39 2.53 -6.36 -6.92
C ALA A 39 2.39 -7.56 -7.83
N ASN A 40 1.75 -7.38 -8.98
CA ASN A 40 1.67 -8.43 -9.99
C ASN A 40 3.03 -8.67 -10.65
N THR A 41 3.29 -9.91 -11.05
CA THR A 41 4.52 -10.27 -11.75
C THR A 41 4.23 -10.48 -13.23
N LEU A 42 4.91 -9.73 -14.09
CA LEU A 42 4.87 -9.95 -15.53
C LEU A 42 5.59 -11.26 -15.87
N GLU A 43 4.95 -12.11 -16.67
CA GLU A 43 5.58 -13.33 -17.16
C GLU A 43 6.59 -13.02 -18.25
N VAL A 44 7.77 -13.62 -18.13
CA VAL A 44 8.86 -13.50 -19.10
C VAL A 44 9.28 -14.90 -19.54
N GLU A 45 9.26 -15.16 -20.85
CA GLU A 45 9.80 -16.36 -21.47
C GLU A 45 10.91 -15.99 -22.46
N ASP A 46 12.07 -16.63 -22.34
CA ASP A 46 13.24 -16.38 -23.19
C ASP A 46 13.63 -14.89 -23.30
N GLY A 47 13.49 -14.15 -22.18
CA GLY A 47 13.83 -12.73 -22.12
C GLY A 47 12.77 -11.79 -22.71
N VAL A 48 11.59 -12.33 -23.09
CA VAL A 48 10.51 -11.56 -23.73
C VAL A 48 9.24 -11.63 -22.88
N LEU A 49 8.55 -10.49 -22.73
CA LEU A 49 7.25 -10.43 -22.08
C LEU A 49 6.20 -11.21 -22.88
N THR A 50 5.46 -12.10 -22.22
CA THR A 50 4.41 -12.90 -22.84
C THR A 50 3.06 -12.19 -22.96
N GLY A 51 2.90 -11.06 -22.27
CA GLY A 51 1.62 -10.36 -22.14
C GLY A 51 0.71 -10.93 -21.03
N ARG A 52 1.21 -11.89 -20.26
CA ARG A 52 0.51 -12.50 -19.11
C ARG A 52 1.17 -12.09 -17.79
N VAL A 53 0.43 -12.31 -16.70
CA VAL A 53 0.99 -12.24 -15.35
C VAL A 53 1.18 -13.66 -14.80
N THR A 54 2.14 -13.83 -13.90
CA THR A 54 2.40 -15.10 -13.21
C THR A 54 2.21 -14.92 -11.70
N GLY A 55 1.99 -16.02 -10.98
CA GLY A 55 1.76 -16.00 -9.55
C GLY A 55 0.39 -15.44 -9.15
N ARG A 56 0.27 -15.03 -7.89
CA ARG A 56 -0.97 -14.47 -7.34
C ARG A 56 -1.27 -13.10 -7.95
N VAL A 57 -2.50 -12.92 -8.43
CA VAL A 57 -2.98 -11.60 -8.88
C VAL A 57 -3.28 -10.72 -7.67
N VAL A 58 -2.69 -9.53 -7.66
CA VAL A 58 -2.92 -8.53 -6.61
C VAL A 58 -4.10 -7.66 -7.02
N ASP A 59 -5.29 -8.12 -6.67
CA ASP A 59 -6.55 -7.42 -6.83
C ASP A 59 -7.02 -6.79 -5.52
N ARG A 60 -8.26 -6.30 -5.48
CA ARG A 60 -8.88 -5.71 -4.30
C ARG A 60 -8.85 -6.64 -3.08
N THR A 61 -9.22 -7.90 -3.26
CA THR A 61 -9.25 -8.90 -2.20
C THR A 61 -7.83 -9.22 -1.72
N ALA A 62 -6.89 -9.41 -2.64
CA ALA A 62 -5.51 -9.70 -2.32
C ALA A 62 -4.84 -8.56 -1.55
N LYS A 63 -5.15 -7.30 -1.86
CA LYS A 63 -4.64 -6.15 -1.10
C LYS A 63 -5.06 -6.20 0.37
N ALA A 64 -6.33 -6.50 0.64
CA ALA A 64 -6.86 -6.62 2.00
C ALA A 64 -6.20 -7.80 2.73
N GLU A 65 -6.13 -8.97 2.11
CA GLU A 65 -5.53 -10.17 2.70
C GLU A 65 -4.04 -9.99 3.00
N LEU A 66 -3.28 -9.36 2.10
CA LEU A 66 -1.87 -9.06 2.31
C LEU A 66 -1.67 -8.07 3.47
N THR A 67 -2.50 -7.05 3.56
CA THR A 67 -2.45 -6.08 4.66
C THR A 67 -2.68 -6.79 6.01
N GLU A 68 -3.67 -7.64 6.10
CA GLU A 68 -3.96 -8.43 7.29
C GLU A 68 -2.83 -9.40 7.63
N GLN A 69 -2.31 -10.12 6.63
CA GLN A 69 -1.19 -11.04 6.79
C GLN A 69 0.05 -10.33 7.32
N TRP A 70 0.43 -9.19 6.73
CA TRP A 70 1.61 -8.44 7.14
C TRP A 70 1.46 -7.85 8.54
N ALA A 71 0.28 -7.34 8.90
CA ALA A 71 0.02 -6.89 10.25
C ALA A 71 0.23 -8.03 11.26
N ARG A 72 -0.28 -9.22 10.98
CA ARG A 72 -0.10 -10.41 11.82
C ARG A 72 1.36 -10.82 11.93
N GLU A 73 2.09 -10.89 10.81
CA GLU A 73 3.52 -11.25 10.76
C GLU A 73 4.39 -10.26 11.56
N LEU A 74 4.03 -8.99 11.55
CA LEU A 74 4.74 -7.92 12.22
C LEU A 74 4.26 -7.69 13.67
N GLY A 75 3.27 -8.44 14.14
CA GLY A 75 2.71 -8.30 15.48
C GLY A 75 1.96 -6.99 15.69
N VAL A 76 1.38 -6.41 14.64
CA VAL A 76 0.63 -5.15 14.67
C VAL A 76 -0.87 -5.46 14.67
N ASP A 77 -1.62 -4.83 15.58
CA ASP A 77 -3.08 -4.91 15.57
C ASP A 77 -3.61 -4.17 14.34
N PRO A 78 -4.63 -4.71 13.63
CA PRO A 78 -5.28 -3.99 12.52
C PRO A 78 -5.75 -2.58 12.87
N GLU A 79 -6.14 -2.33 14.12
CA GLU A 79 -6.49 -0.98 14.59
C GLU A 79 -5.33 0.01 14.60
N ASP A 80 -4.09 -0.50 14.61
CA ASP A 80 -2.87 0.32 14.54
C ASP A 80 -2.31 0.44 13.12
N VAL A 81 -3.05 -0.03 12.12
CA VAL A 81 -2.69 0.07 10.71
C VAL A 81 -3.33 1.30 10.07
N MET A 82 -2.52 2.11 9.41
CA MET A 82 -3.00 3.16 8.52
C MET A 82 -2.88 2.71 7.07
N VAL A 83 -3.96 2.83 6.33
CA VAL A 83 -4.02 2.54 4.90
C VAL A 83 -4.23 3.81 4.11
N VAL A 84 -3.49 3.95 3.02
CA VAL A 84 -3.62 5.07 2.08
C VAL A 84 -3.90 4.52 0.69
N GLY A 85 -4.96 5.00 0.06
CA GLY A 85 -5.37 4.56 -1.27
C GLY A 85 -6.01 5.66 -2.10
N ASP A 86 -6.30 5.37 -3.36
CA ASP A 86 -6.85 6.35 -4.30
C ASP A 86 -8.07 5.86 -5.11
N GLY A 87 -8.45 4.61 -4.97
CA GLY A 87 -9.52 4.05 -5.79
C GLY A 87 -10.32 2.93 -5.16
N ALA A 88 -11.30 2.43 -5.91
CA ALA A 88 -12.22 1.38 -5.48
C ALA A 88 -11.52 0.06 -5.11
N ASN A 89 -10.37 -0.24 -5.72
CA ASN A 89 -9.57 -1.42 -5.42
C ASN A 89 -8.88 -1.37 -4.04
N ASP A 90 -8.98 -0.26 -3.32
CA ASP A 90 -8.44 -0.08 -1.98
C ASP A 90 -9.52 -0.15 -0.88
N ILE A 91 -10.78 -0.31 -1.25
CA ILE A 91 -11.90 -0.26 -0.29
C ILE A 91 -11.83 -1.36 0.77
N ASP A 92 -11.58 -2.61 0.37
CA ASP A 92 -11.53 -3.72 1.33
C ASP A 92 -10.36 -3.57 2.30
N MET A 93 -9.20 -3.14 1.79
CA MET A 93 -8.03 -2.82 2.60
C MET A 93 -8.32 -1.66 3.56
N ALA A 94 -8.99 -0.60 3.08
CA ALA A 94 -9.37 0.54 3.89
C ALA A 94 -10.30 0.16 5.06
N ARG A 95 -11.23 -0.77 4.83
CA ARG A 95 -12.22 -1.18 5.84
C ARG A 95 -11.62 -1.97 7.01
N LEU A 96 -10.50 -2.66 6.83
CA LEU A 96 -9.87 -3.43 7.90
C LEU A 96 -8.88 -2.61 8.74
N ALA A 97 -8.44 -1.46 8.25
CA ALA A 97 -7.47 -0.61 8.93
C ALA A 97 -8.09 0.23 10.05
N GLY A 98 -7.31 0.56 11.07
CA GLY A 98 -7.72 1.48 12.12
C GLY A 98 -7.88 2.92 11.63
N LEU A 99 -7.10 3.31 10.61
CA LEU A 99 -7.26 4.58 9.92
C LEU A 99 -7.09 4.41 8.42
N SER A 100 -8.09 4.82 7.65
CA SER A 100 -8.03 4.85 6.20
C SER A 100 -8.04 6.27 5.65
N VAL A 101 -7.09 6.55 4.75
CA VAL A 101 -6.91 7.85 4.12
C VAL A 101 -7.14 7.74 2.61
N ALA A 102 -8.14 8.44 2.11
CA ALA A 102 -8.37 8.59 0.68
C ALA A 102 -7.48 9.71 0.14
N TYR A 103 -6.39 9.35 -0.52
CA TYR A 103 -5.43 10.29 -1.11
C TYR A 103 -5.82 10.64 -2.52
N ARG A 104 -6.28 11.89 -2.74
CA ARG A 104 -6.73 12.37 -4.05
C ARG A 104 -7.60 11.34 -4.76
N ALA A 105 -8.49 10.72 -3.99
CA ALA A 105 -9.16 9.50 -4.39
C ALA A 105 -10.39 9.75 -5.26
N LYS A 106 -10.79 8.70 -5.97
CA LYS A 106 -12.08 8.61 -6.65
C LYS A 106 -13.22 8.50 -5.63
N PRO A 107 -14.48 8.91 -6.01
CA PRO A 107 -15.59 8.97 -5.07
C PRO A 107 -15.85 7.68 -4.29
N ALA A 108 -15.73 6.51 -4.93
CA ALA A 108 -16.01 5.22 -4.28
C ALA A 108 -15.15 4.99 -3.00
N LEU A 109 -13.88 5.37 -3.01
CA LEU A 109 -13.04 5.26 -1.82
C LEU A 109 -13.31 6.40 -0.82
N ARG A 110 -13.60 7.60 -1.29
CA ARG A 110 -13.91 8.75 -0.41
C ARG A 110 -15.11 8.49 0.48
N GLU A 111 -16.10 7.74 0.00
CA GLU A 111 -17.33 7.42 0.74
C GLU A 111 -17.08 6.48 1.93
N VAL A 112 -16.04 5.64 1.86
CA VAL A 112 -15.77 4.61 2.88
C VAL A 112 -14.55 4.90 3.73
N ALA A 113 -13.64 5.76 3.29
CA ALA A 113 -12.45 6.12 4.04
C ALA A 113 -12.77 7.00 5.25
N ASP A 114 -12.00 6.87 6.32
CA ASP A 114 -12.16 7.65 7.54
C ASP A 114 -11.85 9.13 7.31
N THR A 115 -10.87 9.42 6.47
CA THR A 115 -10.46 10.79 6.15
C THR A 115 -9.94 10.93 4.72
N GLN A 116 -9.70 12.16 4.30
CA GLN A 116 -9.23 12.47 2.96
C GLN A 116 -8.01 13.39 3.01
N LEU A 117 -7.10 13.16 2.08
CA LEU A 117 -5.97 14.04 1.83
C LEU A 117 -5.97 14.41 0.33
N ASN A 118 -6.34 15.65 0.02
CA ASN A 118 -6.57 16.09 -1.37
C ASN A 118 -5.47 17.01 -1.91
N ILE A 119 -4.44 17.29 -1.13
CA ILE A 119 -3.25 18.02 -1.58
C ILE A 119 -2.23 17.04 -2.19
N PRO A 120 -1.41 17.48 -3.18
CA PRO A 120 -0.46 16.59 -3.86
C PRO A 120 0.83 16.37 -3.06
N ASN A 121 0.71 16.08 -1.77
CA ASN A 121 1.85 15.88 -0.89
C ASN A 121 1.55 14.81 0.18
N LEU A 122 2.08 13.61 0.00
CA LEU A 122 1.93 12.51 0.96
C LEU A 122 2.64 12.78 2.31
N ASP A 123 3.59 13.70 2.37
CA ASP A 123 4.25 14.04 3.64
C ASP A 123 3.27 14.61 4.67
N ALA A 124 2.14 15.16 4.23
CA ALA A 124 1.07 15.63 5.10
C ALA A 124 0.41 14.51 5.93
N LEU A 125 0.64 13.22 5.61
CA LEU A 125 0.19 12.09 6.42
C LEU A 125 0.75 12.15 7.86
N ARG A 126 1.89 12.81 8.07
CA ARG A 126 2.46 12.96 9.42
C ARG A 126 1.53 13.69 10.38
N PHE A 127 0.63 14.54 9.89
CA PHE A 127 -0.35 15.21 10.74
C PHE A 127 -1.41 14.26 11.32
N PHE A 128 -1.62 13.11 10.70
CA PHE A 128 -2.51 12.07 11.23
C PHE A 128 -1.81 11.13 12.22
N MET A 129 -0.50 11.23 12.35
CA MET A 129 0.34 10.30 13.11
C MET A 129 1.11 10.98 14.26
N ASP A 130 0.91 12.26 14.50
CA ASP A 130 1.62 13.06 15.51
C ASP A 130 3.16 13.01 15.36
N LEU A 131 3.61 12.99 14.12
CA LEU A 131 5.05 12.98 13.80
C LEU A 131 5.63 14.37 13.59
#